data_1834ce677cf10836b6e0ef58d816b315
#
_entry.id   1834ce677cf10836b6e0ef58d816b315
#
_cell.length_a   1.000
_cell.length_b   1.000
_cell.length_c   1.000
_cell.angle_alpha   90.00
_cell.angle_beta   90.00
_cell.angle_gamma   90.00
#
_symmetry.space_group_name_H-M   'P 1'
#
loop_
_entity.id
_entity.type
_entity.pdbx_description
1 polymer ?
#
loop_
_entity_poly.entity_id
_entity_poly.type
_entity_poly.pdbx_seq_one_letter_code
_entity_poly.pdbx_strand_id
1 'polypeptide(L)'
;MTFLPRSRAIRIGFRPAVAAFVASLLVCAFAWAAPAASGDELQLAIILTRHGVRSPLKTNEAMARLASQPWPSWEVAPGIQTPRGNALIALMGDYYRARFAEAGALTGDPAVDGPRVFIRADNDQRTIETGRILGKSLVRLGEPDVHSLAAGTADPLFRPVRAHVGHPDVARAVAAVLGRIGGDPRRLDRAYAAQLAELKGILFGPGGAPLGASPFDEPTTVRPGDQESLVTISGPIYFAEQCTESFVLEYADGMPASDVGWGRVDERALTDLLALHELFFDLAQRTYYPAQVGGSNLASHIIDTLEQAALGQPVPGAVGPSGERVVVLVGHDTNIANVGGLFGMNWMIPGTQANPLVPGGALVFELWKRGGEQNSFYVR
;
A
#
# COMPACT_ATOMS: atom_id res chain seq x y z
N MET A 1 -60.46 10.93 57.15
CA MET A 1 -60.79 11.03 55.72
C MET A 1 -59.51 11.54 55.07
N THR A 2 -58.73 10.64 54.55
CA THR A 2 -57.47 10.99 53.83
C THR A 2 -57.32 10.01 52.67
N PHE A 3 -57.49 10.52 51.45
CA PHE A 3 -57.35 9.78 50.20
C PHE A 3 -55.86 9.73 49.79
N LEU A 4 -55.30 8.53 49.61
CA LEU A 4 -54.05 8.28 48.96
C LEU A 4 -54.30 7.96 47.47
N PRO A 5 -53.52 8.53 46.52
CA PRO A 5 -53.63 8.14 45.13
C PRO A 5 -52.76 6.93 44.80
N ARG A 6 -53.33 5.99 44.05
CA ARG A 6 -52.70 4.79 43.53
C ARG A 6 -51.66 5.13 42.45
N SER A 7 -50.43 4.65 42.61
CA SER A 7 -49.38 4.65 41.58
C SER A 7 -49.74 3.68 40.43
N ARG A 8 -49.82 4.20 39.20
CA ARG A 8 -49.88 3.39 37.97
C ARG A 8 -48.46 3.00 37.55
N ALA A 9 -48.15 1.71 37.56
CA ALA A 9 -46.96 1.15 36.96
C ALA A 9 -47.10 1.17 35.41
N ILE A 10 -46.21 1.91 34.73
CA ILE A 10 -46.09 1.89 33.29
C ILE A 10 -45.24 0.66 32.94
N ARG A 11 -45.87 -0.34 32.30
CA ARG A 11 -45.18 -1.45 31.66
C ARG A 11 -44.69 -0.97 30.30
N ILE A 12 -43.38 -0.78 30.14
CA ILE A 12 -42.72 -0.57 28.83
C ILE A 12 -42.58 -1.95 28.19
N GLY A 13 -43.42 -2.23 27.21
CA GLY A 13 -43.33 -3.41 26.40
C GLY A 13 -42.20 -3.23 25.37
N PHE A 14 -41.12 -3.98 25.51
CA PHE A 14 -40.09 -4.09 24.48
C PHE A 14 -40.70 -4.79 23.24
N ARG A 15 -40.77 -4.08 22.12
CA ARG A 15 -41.13 -4.65 20.83
C ARG A 15 -39.93 -5.41 20.24
N PRO A 16 -40.10 -6.65 19.72
CA PRO A 16 -39.01 -7.48 19.16
C PRO A 16 -38.46 -7.01 17.80
N ALA A 17 -38.84 -5.82 17.32
CA ALA A 17 -38.37 -5.32 16.02
C ALA A 17 -36.97 -4.67 16.04
N VAL A 18 -36.39 -4.39 17.21
CA VAL A 18 -35.05 -3.76 17.32
C VAL A 18 -33.93 -4.80 17.33
N ALA A 19 -34.22 -6.06 17.74
CA ALA A 19 -33.22 -7.13 17.75
C ALA A 19 -32.91 -7.68 16.34
N ALA A 20 -33.80 -7.54 15.38
CA ALA A 20 -33.59 -8.01 13.99
C ALA A 20 -32.70 -7.04 13.17
N PHE A 21 -32.60 -5.75 13.53
CA PHE A 21 -31.84 -4.77 12.78
C PHE A 21 -30.35 -4.75 13.17
N VAL A 22 -30.02 -5.17 14.38
CA VAL A 22 -28.61 -5.26 14.84
C VAL A 22 -27.94 -6.55 14.35
N ALA A 23 -28.72 -7.63 14.10
CA ALA A 23 -28.19 -8.87 13.53
C ALA A 23 -27.90 -8.77 12.03
N SER A 24 -28.55 -7.85 11.30
CA SER A 24 -28.30 -7.64 9.86
C SER A 24 -27.10 -6.74 9.55
N LEU A 25 -26.59 -5.99 10.51
CA LEU A 25 -25.41 -5.11 10.34
C LEU A 25 -24.07 -5.83 10.65
N LEU A 26 -24.11 -7.05 11.21
CA LEU A 26 -22.90 -7.84 11.51
C LEU A 26 -22.53 -8.83 10.41
N VAL A 27 -23.24 -8.91 9.29
CA VAL A 27 -22.98 -9.84 8.18
C VAL A 27 -22.26 -9.16 6.99
N CYS A 28 -22.04 -7.83 7.00
CA CYS A 28 -21.41 -7.11 5.89
C CYS A 28 -19.92 -6.82 6.05
N ALA A 29 -19.19 -7.49 6.94
CA ALA A 29 -17.80 -7.13 7.26
C ALA A 29 -16.72 -8.13 6.81
N PHE A 30 -17.03 -9.13 6.00
CA PHE A 30 -16.02 -9.97 5.34
C PHE A 30 -16.44 -10.25 3.90
N ALA A 31 -16.16 -9.29 3.01
CA ALA A 31 -16.01 -9.65 1.61
C ALA A 31 -14.66 -10.39 1.44
N TRP A 32 -14.55 -11.56 2.04
CA TRP A 32 -13.60 -12.57 1.59
C TRP A 32 -14.00 -12.87 0.14
N ALA A 33 -13.01 -12.87 -0.75
CA ALA A 33 -13.25 -13.39 -2.09
C ALA A 33 -14.02 -14.70 -1.94
N ALA A 34 -15.14 -14.84 -2.66
CA ALA A 34 -15.97 -16.06 -2.57
C ALA A 34 -15.05 -17.28 -2.68
N PRO A 35 -15.26 -18.35 -1.88
CA PRO A 35 -14.47 -19.56 -2.02
C PRO A 35 -14.51 -20.02 -3.47
N ALA A 36 -13.38 -20.52 -3.98
CA ALA A 36 -13.34 -21.14 -5.30
C ALA A 36 -14.47 -22.18 -5.39
N ALA A 37 -15.16 -22.25 -6.54
CA ALA A 37 -16.16 -23.29 -6.76
C ALA A 37 -15.51 -24.67 -6.55
N SER A 38 -16.27 -25.65 -6.05
CA SER A 38 -15.72 -26.98 -5.81
C SER A 38 -15.15 -27.56 -7.11
N GLY A 39 -13.83 -27.76 -7.17
CA GLY A 39 -13.12 -28.26 -8.35
C GLY A 39 -12.27 -27.23 -9.08
N ASP A 40 -12.31 -25.93 -8.72
CA ASP A 40 -11.40 -24.94 -9.27
C ASP A 40 -9.99 -25.13 -8.69
N GLU A 41 -8.96 -24.88 -9.51
CA GLU A 41 -7.54 -25.08 -9.16
C GLU A 41 -6.74 -23.80 -9.34
N LEU A 42 -6.05 -23.35 -8.28
CA LEU A 42 -5.12 -22.22 -8.36
C LEU A 42 -3.89 -22.61 -9.18
N GLN A 43 -3.71 -21.97 -10.34
CA GLN A 43 -2.59 -22.24 -11.25
C GLN A 43 -1.37 -21.37 -10.92
N LEU A 44 -1.58 -20.10 -10.63
CA LEU A 44 -0.53 -19.14 -10.33
C LEU A 44 -1.04 -18.05 -9.38
N ALA A 45 -0.21 -17.65 -8.43
CA ALA A 45 -0.40 -16.42 -7.66
C ALA A 45 0.75 -15.44 -7.95
N ILE A 46 0.42 -14.20 -8.32
CA ILE A 46 1.39 -13.10 -8.46
C ILE A 46 1.17 -12.14 -7.31
N ILE A 47 2.20 -11.91 -6.48
CA ILE A 47 2.19 -11.00 -5.35
C ILE A 47 2.96 -9.74 -5.76
N LEU A 48 2.26 -8.64 -6.05
CA LEU A 48 2.88 -7.32 -6.20
C LEU A 48 2.88 -6.63 -4.83
N THR A 49 4.02 -6.57 -4.17
CA THR A 49 4.15 -6.06 -2.81
C THR A 49 5.01 -4.81 -2.71
N ARG A 50 4.64 -3.89 -1.80
CA ARG A 50 5.51 -2.84 -1.30
C ARG A 50 6.57 -3.46 -0.38
N HIS A 51 7.78 -2.90 -0.35
CA HIS A 51 8.81 -3.27 0.61
C HIS A 51 8.32 -3.14 2.07
N GLY A 52 9.00 -3.81 2.99
CA GLY A 52 8.72 -3.76 4.44
C GLY A 52 9.05 -2.40 5.08
N VAL A 53 8.86 -2.33 6.40
CA VAL A 53 9.17 -1.12 7.19
C VAL A 53 10.64 -0.76 7.05
N ARG A 54 10.91 0.52 6.83
CA ARG A 54 12.23 1.13 6.63
C ARG A 54 12.34 2.44 7.41
N SER A 55 13.53 2.94 7.60
CA SER A 55 13.72 4.34 8.02
C SER A 55 13.27 5.32 6.93
N PRO A 56 12.93 6.57 7.26
CA PRO A 56 12.63 7.61 6.28
C PRO A 56 13.73 7.76 5.22
N LEU A 57 13.36 8.17 4.01
CA LEU A 57 14.34 8.41 2.93
C LEU A 57 15.19 9.65 3.17
N LYS A 58 14.63 10.64 3.86
CA LYS A 58 15.32 11.90 4.19
C LYS A 58 16.00 11.78 5.55
N THR A 59 17.16 12.41 5.67
CA THR A 59 17.85 12.54 6.96
C THR A 59 17.06 13.42 7.93
N ASN A 60 17.31 13.27 9.22
CA ASN A 60 16.72 14.12 10.26
C ASN A 60 17.00 15.60 10.01
N GLU A 61 18.18 15.94 9.48
CA GLU A 61 18.52 17.33 9.09
C GLU A 61 17.60 17.87 7.99
N ALA A 62 17.34 17.07 6.95
CA ALA A 62 16.44 17.45 5.86
C ALA A 62 14.98 17.61 6.35
N MET A 63 14.58 16.86 7.39
CA MET A 63 13.27 16.92 8.01
C MET A 63 13.16 17.96 9.14
N ALA A 64 14.28 18.48 9.66
CA ALA A 64 14.32 19.36 10.84
C ALA A 64 13.47 20.64 10.67
N ARG A 65 13.35 21.16 9.45
CA ARG A 65 12.53 22.35 9.16
C ARG A 65 11.01 22.08 9.24
N LEU A 66 10.59 20.81 9.29
CA LEU A 66 9.18 20.43 9.30
C LEU A 66 8.61 20.30 10.71
N ALA A 67 9.44 20.28 11.74
CA ALA A 67 9.01 20.12 13.12
C ALA A 67 9.83 21.02 14.06
N SER A 68 9.28 21.32 15.24
CA SER A 68 9.96 22.10 16.29
C SER A 68 10.91 21.26 17.16
N GLN A 69 10.81 19.93 17.06
CA GLN A 69 11.66 19.00 17.80
C GLN A 69 12.45 18.12 16.84
N PRO A 70 13.63 17.59 17.24
CA PRO A 70 14.36 16.61 16.45
C PRO A 70 13.49 15.37 16.18
N TRP A 71 13.54 14.86 14.97
CA TRP A 71 12.91 13.59 14.59
C TRP A 71 13.57 12.43 15.33
N PRO A 72 12.83 11.34 15.65
CA PRO A 72 13.39 10.15 16.26
C PRO A 72 14.58 9.60 15.48
N SER A 73 15.55 9.04 16.18
CA SER A 73 16.68 8.35 15.56
C SER A 73 16.30 6.94 15.16
N TRP A 74 16.85 6.48 14.04
CA TRP A 74 16.67 5.14 13.52
C TRP A 74 17.94 4.32 13.69
N GLU A 75 17.81 3.01 13.98
CA GLU A 75 18.96 2.11 14.10
C GLU A 75 19.63 1.77 12.76
N VAL A 76 18.99 2.12 11.63
CA VAL A 76 19.47 1.89 10.28
C VAL A 76 19.61 3.21 9.50
N ALA A 77 20.43 3.23 8.46
CA ALA A 77 20.60 4.38 7.58
C ALA A 77 19.30 4.73 6.82
N PRO A 78 19.15 5.96 6.30
CA PRO A 78 17.97 6.37 5.53
C PRO A 78 17.63 5.40 4.40
N GLY A 79 16.35 5.01 4.33
CA GLY A 79 15.81 4.14 3.29
C GLY A 79 16.12 2.65 3.44
N ILE A 80 16.83 2.25 4.49
CA ILE A 80 17.16 0.84 4.78
C ILE A 80 16.01 0.18 5.55
N GLN A 81 15.68 -1.06 5.18
CA GLN A 81 14.67 -1.88 5.87
C GLN A 81 15.14 -2.21 7.29
N THR A 82 14.24 -2.08 8.27
CA THR A 82 14.57 -2.30 9.68
C THR A 82 14.50 -3.78 10.06
N PRO A 83 15.14 -4.20 11.16
CA PRO A 83 14.96 -5.56 11.72
C PRO A 83 13.49 -5.86 12.06
N ARG A 84 12.73 -4.89 12.54
CA ARG A 84 11.29 -5.03 12.75
C ARG A 84 10.57 -5.26 11.43
N GLY A 85 10.91 -4.49 10.38
CA GLY A 85 10.40 -4.68 9.02
C GLY A 85 10.64 -6.10 8.52
N ASN A 86 11.83 -6.66 8.74
CA ASN A 86 12.16 -8.04 8.42
C ASN A 86 11.23 -9.04 9.13
N ALA A 87 10.99 -8.84 10.43
CA ALA A 87 10.11 -9.72 11.21
C ALA A 87 8.66 -9.69 10.69
N LEU A 88 8.15 -8.49 10.35
CA LEU A 88 6.79 -8.35 9.80
C LEU A 88 6.66 -8.99 8.41
N ILE A 89 7.66 -8.84 7.54
CA ILE A 89 7.68 -9.50 6.23
C ILE A 89 7.77 -11.03 6.36
N ALA A 90 8.47 -11.54 7.36
CA ALA A 90 8.49 -12.98 7.63
C ALA A 90 7.10 -13.53 7.96
N LEU A 91 6.30 -12.80 8.76
CA LEU A 91 4.91 -13.16 9.04
C LEU A 91 4.04 -13.14 7.77
N MET A 92 4.27 -12.19 6.86
CA MET A 92 3.59 -12.16 5.57
C MET A 92 3.94 -13.39 4.71
N GLY A 93 5.21 -13.79 4.70
CA GLY A 93 5.65 -15.01 4.01
C GLY A 93 5.00 -16.27 4.58
N ASP A 94 4.91 -16.39 5.91
CA ASP A 94 4.21 -17.50 6.56
C ASP A 94 2.70 -17.52 6.23
N TYR A 95 2.06 -16.35 6.18
CA TYR A 95 0.66 -16.21 5.76
C TYR A 95 0.44 -16.70 4.32
N TYR A 96 1.26 -16.24 3.37
CA TYR A 96 1.15 -16.67 1.97
C TYR A 96 1.44 -18.16 1.80
N ARG A 97 2.42 -18.70 2.53
CA ARG A 97 2.68 -20.14 2.55
C ARG A 97 1.45 -20.94 2.96
N ALA A 98 0.83 -20.57 4.08
CA ALA A 98 -0.37 -21.25 4.57
C ALA A 98 -1.52 -21.16 3.57
N ARG A 99 -1.78 -19.95 3.05
CA ARG A 99 -2.85 -19.69 2.09
C ARG A 99 -2.67 -20.48 0.79
N PHE A 100 -1.45 -20.48 0.22
CA PHE A 100 -1.21 -21.14 -1.06
C PHE A 100 -1.09 -22.66 -0.92
N ALA A 101 -0.72 -23.17 0.25
CA ALA A 101 -0.81 -24.60 0.56
C ALA A 101 -2.29 -25.05 0.67
N GLU A 102 -3.13 -24.27 1.35
CA GLU A 102 -4.58 -24.52 1.41
C GLU A 102 -5.24 -24.49 0.03
N ALA A 103 -4.81 -23.55 -0.85
CA ALA A 103 -5.30 -23.43 -2.22
C ALA A 103 -4.68 -24.45 -3.20
N GLY A 104 -3.77 -25.32 -2.76
CA GLY A 104 -3.12 -26.34 -3.57
C GLY A 104 -2.06 -25.82 -4.57
N ALA A 105 -1.68 -24.54 -4.51
CA ALA A 105 -0.60 -24.00 -5.34
C ALA A 105 0.78 -24.42 -4.82
N LEU A 106 0.94 -24.52 -3.50
CA LEU A 106 2.14 -25.05 -2.84
C LEU A 106 1.82 -26.39 -2.15
N THR A 107 2.81 -27.26 -2.05
CA THR A 107 2.67 -28.58 -1.43
C THR A 107 2.99 -28.57 0.06
N GLY A 108 3.70 -27.55 0.53
CA GLY A 108 4.30 -27.47 1.85
C GLY A 108 5.67 -28.14 1.96
N ASP A 109 6.11 -28.88 0.93
CA ASP A 109 7.47 -29.44 0.84
C ASP A 109 8.42 -28.42 0.22
N PRO A 110 9.42 -27.91 0.98
CA PRO A 110 10.36 -26.92 0.49
C PRO A 110 11.11 -27.33 -0.78
N ALA A 111 11.45 -28.62 -0.94
CA ALA A 111 12.21 -29.12 -2.09
C ALA A 111 11.35 -29.12 -3.37
N VAL A 112 10.03 -29.30 -3.24
CA VAL A 112 9.07 -29.26 -4.34
C VAL A 112 8.68 -27.81 -4.67
N ASP A 113 8.45 -27.00 -3.63
CA ASP A 113 7.93 -25.64 -3.77
C ASP A 113 9.00 -24.64 -4.19
N GLY A 114 10.26 -24.83 -3.74
CA GLY A 114 11.37 -23.90 -4.03
C GLY A 114 11.53 -23.57 -5.51
N PRO A 115 11.64 -24.57 -6.40
CA PRO A 115 11.76 -24.34 -7.84
C PRO A 115 10.51 -23.72 -8.51
N ARG A 116 9.41 -23.58 -7.77
CA ARG A 116 8.12 -23.05 -8.27
C ARG A 116 7.82 -21.63 -7.79
N VAL A 117 8.76 -21.02 -7.09
CA VAL A 117 8.64 -19.64 -6.59
C VAL A 117 9.71 -18.78 -7.23
N PHE A 118 9.29 -17.76 -7.98
CA PHE A 118 10.19 -16.79 -8.60
C PHE A 118 10.04 -15.43 -7.92
N ILE A 119 11.16 -14.79 -7.58
CA ILE A 119 11.17 -13.50 -6.87
C ILE A 119 11.93 -12.48 -7.69
N ARG A 120 11.26 -11.39 -8.06
CA ARG A 120 11.80 -10.24 -8.78
C ARG A 120 11.60 -8.98 -7.95
N ALA A 121 12.69 -8.32 -7.58
CA ALA A 121 12.68 -7.07 -6.81
C ALA A 121 13.23 -5.89 -7.61
N ASP A 122 12.77 -4.67 -7.32
CA ASP A 122 13.53 -3.46 -7.65
C ASP A 122 14.87 -3.48 -6.93
N ASN A 123 15.83 -2.68 -7.35
CA ASN A 123 17.22 -2.79 -6.91
C ASN A 123 17.58 -1.94 -5.68
N ASP A 124 16.62 -1.44 -4.94
CA ASP A 124 16.84 -0.83 -3.64
C ASP A 124 17.06 -1.91 -2.56
N GLN A 125 17.91 -1.63 -1.56
CA GLN A 125 18.18 -2.58 -0.47
C GLN A 125 16.88 -3.11 0.16
N ARG A 126 15.93 -2.24 0.47
CA ARG A 126 14.66 -2.61 1.11
C ARG A 126 13.79 -3.54 0.27
N THR A 127 13.79 -3.41 -1.05
CA THR A 127 13.02 -4.30 -1.94
C THR A 127 13.67 -5.66 -2.07
N ILE A 128 15.00 -5.72 -2.22
CA ILE A 128 15.78 -6.97 -2.25
C ILE A 128 15.62 -7.70 -0.92
N GLU A 129 15.77 -6.99 0.21
CA GLU A 129 15.65 -7.58 1.54
C GLU A 129 14.23 -8.10 1.81
N THR A 130 13.19 -7.36 1.40
CA THR A 130 11.80 -7.84 1.45
C THR A 130 11.64 -9.14 0.67
N GLY A 131 12.14 -9.20 -0.56
CA GLY A 131 12.09 -10.41 -1.39
C GLY A 131 12.79 -11.59 -0.72
N ARG A 132 13.97 -11.35 -0.14
CA ARG A 132 14.75 -12.35 0.58
C ARG A 132 14.00 -12.91 1.81
N ILE A 133 13.48 -12.04 2.65
CA ILE A 133 12.79 -12.46 3.89
C ILE A 133 11.46 -13.13 3.57
N LEU A 134 10.67 -12.56 2.66
CA LEU A 134 9.39 -13.13 2.25
C LEU A 134 9.59 -14.53 1.63
N GLY A 135 10.53 -14.66 0.70
CA GLY A 135 10.84 -15.92 0.03
C GLY A 135 11.33 -16.98 1.01
N LYS A 136 12.18 -16.61 1.96
CA LYS A 136 12.67 -17.52 3.01
C LYS A 136 11.54 -18.10 3.86
N SER A 137 10.57 -17.28 4.27
CA SER A 137 9.40 -17.73 5.03
C SER A 137 8.40 -18.48 4.16
N LEU A 138 8.19 -18.04 2.91
CA LEU A 138 7.28 -18.66 1.96
C LEU A 138 7.69 -20.09 1.60
N VAL A 139 8.98 -20.32 1.28
CA VAL A 139 9.48 -21.60 0.78
C VAL A 139 10.10 -22.46 1.89
N ARG A 140 10.81 -21.84 2.87
CA ARG A 140 11.58 -22.50 3.93
C ARG A 140 12.73 -23.38 3.39
N LEU A 141 13.29 -23.03 2.24
CA LEU A 141 14.41 -23.72 1.61
C LEU A 141 15.61 -22.77 1.49
N GLY A 142 16.45 -22.68 2.53
CA GLY A 142 17.68 -21.89 2.51
C GLY A 142 17.46 -20.40 2.21
N GLU A 143 18.42 -19.78 1.52
CA GLU A 143 18.29 -18.40 1.03
C GLU A 143 17.69 -18.42 -0.38
N PRO A 144 16.58 -17.68 -0.62
CA PRO A 144 15.95 -17.62 -1.92
C PRO A 144 16.80 -16.80 -2.90
N ASP A 145 16.72 -17.14 -4.19
CA ASP A 145 17.27 -16.31 -5.27
C ASP A 145 16.33 -15.12 -5.52
N VAL A 146 16.84 -13.91 -5.31
CA VAL A 146 16.12 -12.66 -5.56
C VAL A 146 16.71 -11.98 -6.78
N HIS A 147 16.00 -12.03 -7.88
CA HIS A 147 16.43 -11.38 -9.11
C HIS A 147 16.22 -9.87 -9.03
N SER A 148 17.26 -9.09 -9.32
CA SER A 148 17.20 -7.63 -9.42
C SER A 148 18.22 -7.10 -10.42
N LEU A 149 18.03 -5.88 -10.92
CA LEU A 149 19.07 -5.19 -11.67
C LEU A 149 20.18 -4.69 -10.73
N ALA A 150 21.31 -4.33 -11.31
CA ALA A 150 22.41 -3.74 -10.55
C ALA A 150 21.96 -2.44 -9.85
N ALA A 151 22.48 -2.19 -8.66
CA ALA A 151 22.17 -1.00 -7.88
C ALA A 151 22.39 0.28 -8.70
N GLY A 152 21.46 1.24 -8.62
CA GLY A 152 21.48 2.50 -9.36
C GLY A 152 20.98 2.44 -10.79
N THR A 153 20.73 1.25 -11.35
CA THR A 153 20.10 1.11 -12.68
C THR A 153 18.61 1.45 -12.58
N ALA A 154 18.09 2.28 -13.47
CA ALA A 154 16.64 2.49 -13.55
C ALA A 154 15.97 1.22 -14.09
N ASP A 155 15.20 0.55 -13.22
CA ASP A 155 14.50 -0.69 -13.59
C ASP A 155 13.21 -0.35 -14.37
N PRO A 156 13.09 -0.72 -15.66
CA PRO A 156 11.90 -0.39 -16.44
C PRO A 156 10.62 -1.05 -15.89
N LEU A 157 10.74 -2.15 -15.15
CA LEU A 157 9.60 -2.82 -14.56
C LEU A 157 8.98 -2.02 -13.43
N PHE A 158 9.81 -1.46 -12.52
CA PHE A 158 9.36 -0.76 -11.33
C PHE A 158 9.44 0.77 -11.45
N ARG A 159 10.32 1.29 -12.32
CA ARG A 159 10.59 2.73 -12.50
C ARG A 159 10.54 3.15 -13.98
N PRO A 160 9.41 2.92 -14.66
CA PRO A 160 9.34 3.12 -16.11
C PRO A 160 9.61 4.58 -16.53
N VAL A 161 9.20 5.57 -15.76
CA VAL A 161 9.45 6.98 -16.04
C VAL A 161 10.96 7.27 -16.03
N ARG A 162 11.66 6.84 -14.98
CA ARG A 162 13.11 7.00 -14.85
C ARG A 162 13.89 6.19 -15.91
N ALA A 163 13.38 5.02 -16.26
CA ALA A 163 13.94 4.17 -17.31
C ALA A 163 13.60 4.63 -18.73
N HIS A 164 12.89 5.75 -18.89
CA HIS A 164 12.46 6.31 -20.16
C HIS A 164 11.63 5.34 -21.01
N VAL A 165 10.76 4.54 -20.37
CA VAL A 165 9.83 3.66 -21.07
C VAL A 165 8.73 4.49 -21.73
N GLY A 166 8.68 4.48 -23.05
CA GLY A 166 7.73 5.24 -23.85
C GLY A 166 8.04 6.76 -23.91
N HIS A 167 7.05 7.53 -24.32
CA HIS A 167 7.14 8.99 -24.47
C HIS A 167 5.95 9.65 -23.76
N PRO A 168 6.00 9.80 -22.42
CA PRO A 168 4.88 10.35 -21.68
C PRO A 168 4.67 11.84 -21.97
N ASP A 169 3.41 12.24 -22.07
CA ASP A 169 2.99 13.64 -22.15
C ASP A 169 2.82 14.21 -20.74
N VAL A 170 3.85 14.92 -20.27
CA VAL A 170 3.87 15.53 -18.93
C VAL A 170 2.78 16.60 -18.77
N ALA A 171 2.49 17.37 -19.83
CA ALA A 171 1.44 18.38 -19.78
C ALA A 171 0.05 17.73 -19.61
N ARG A 172 -0.20 16.61 -20.27
CA ARG A 172 -1.40 15.81 -20.11
C ARG A 172 -1.52 15.24 -18.68
N ALA A 173 -0.40 14.80 -18.09
CA ALA A 173 -0.39 14.30 -16.72
C ALA A 173 -0.81 15.39 -15.72
N VAL A 174 -0.22 16.59 -15.85
CA VAL A 174 -0.58 17.77 -15.03
C VAL A 174 -2.06 18.12 -15.22
N ALA A 175 -2.54 18.19 -16.48
CA ALA A 175 -3.94 18.50 -16.78
C ALA A 175 -4.91 17.47 -16.20
N ALA A 176 -4.54 16.17 -16.24
CA ALA A 176 -5.36 15.11 -15.66
C ALA A 176 -5.49 15.25 -14.14
N VAL A 177 -4.39 15.54 -13.43
CA VAL A 177 -4.42 15.78 -11.97
C VAL A 177 -5.22 17.03 -11.64
N LEU A 178 -4.98 18.14 -12.35
CA LEU A 178 -5.72 19.40 -12.17
C LEU A 178 -7.22 19.20 -12.43
N GLY A 179 -7.58 18.42 -13.44
CA GLY A 179 -8.97 18.10 -13.76
C GLY A 179 -9.71 17.42 -12.60
N ARG A 180 -9.05 16.50 -11.88
CA ARG A 180 -9.62 15.80 -10.70
C ARG A 180 -9.95 16.74 -9.54
N ILE A 181 -9.19 17.82 -9.40
CA ILE A 181 -9.33 18.79 -8.29
C ILE A 181 -10.01 20.11 -8.71
N GLY A 182 -10.60 20.14 -9.91
CA GLY A 182 -11.32 21.31 -10.43
C GLY A 182 -10.42 22.50 -10.77
N GLY A 183 -9.17 22.26 -11.17
CA GLY A 183 -8.24 23.23 -11.73
C GLY A 183 -7.46 24.08 -10.73
N ASP A 184 -7.84 24.10 -9.45
CA ASP A 184 -7.17 24.93 -8.42
C ASP A 184 -6.66 24.05 -7.26
N PRO A 185 -5.32 23.77 -7.18
CA PRO A 185 -4.74 22.95 -6.11
C PRO A 185 -4.98 23.50 -4.70
N ARG A 186 -5.16 24.82 -4.53
CA ARG A 186 -5.43 25.44 -3.22
C ARG A 186 -6.77 25.00 -2.61
N ARG A 187 -7.63 24.38 -3.40
CA ARG A 187 -8.85 23.73 -2.89
C ARG A 187 -8.54 22.56 -1.95
N LEU A 188 -7.42 21.87 -2.17
CA LEU A 188 -6.97 20.80 -1.30
C LEU A 188 -6.63 21.33 0.09
N ASP A 189 -5.90 22.46 0.18
CA ASP A 189 -5.52 23.07 1.45
C ASP A 189 -6.76 23.44 2.28
N ARG A 190 -7.84 23.88 1.62
CA ARG A 190 -9.12 24.19 2.28
C ARG A 190 -9.92 22.92 2.64
N ALA A 191 -9.96 21.95 1.75
CA ALA A 191 -10.71 20.70 1.96
C ALA A 191 -10.13 19.87 3.11
N TYR A 192 -8.80 19.88 3.27
CA TYR A 192 -8.07 19.16 4.30
C TYR A 192 -7.54 20.05 5.42
N ALA A 193 -8.15 21.24 5.61
CA ALA A 193 -7.69 22.22 6.60
C ALA A 193 -7.67 21.66 8.02
N ALA A 194 -8.60 20.80 8.40
CA ALA A 194 -8.66 20.16 9.72
C ALA A 194 -7.46 19.23 9.94
N GLN A 195 -7.17 18.34 9.00
CA GLN A 195 -6.05 17.40 9.06
C GLN A 195 -4.70 18.13 9.02
N LEU A 196 -4.59 19.17 8.18
CA LEU A 196 -3.39 20.03 8.13
C LEU A 196 -3.18 20.79 9.44
N ALA A 197 -4.26 21.23 10.10
CA ALA A 197 -4.17 21.90 11.41
C ALA A 197 -3.75 20.91 12.51
N GLU A 198 -4.30 19.69 12.51
CA GLU A 198 -3.90 18.61 13.40
C GLU A 198 -2.42 18.26 13.23
N LEU A 199 -1.99 18.04 11.97
CA LEU A 199 -0.59 17.78 11.65
C LEU A 199 0.34 18.89 12.15
N LYS A 200 0.02 20.16 11.92
CA LYS A 200 0.79 21.31 12.44
C LYS A 200 0.84 21.31 13.97
N GLY A 201 -0.26 20.97 14.65
CA GLY A 201 -0.31 20.81 16.10
C GLY A 201 0.65 19.72 16.60
N ILE A 202 0.75 18.61 15.89
CA ILE A 202 1.69 17.51 16.19
C ILE A 202 3.14 17.96 15.94
N LEU A 203 3.42 18.53 14.78
CA LEU A 203 4.77 18.93 14.36
C LEU A 203 5.37 20.02 15.25
N PHE A 204 4.55 21.00 15.63
CA PHE A 204 5.03 22.19 16.35
C PHE A 204 4.80 22.11 17.86
N GLY A 205 3.84 21.30 18.31
CA GLY A 205 3.53 21.12 19.72
C GLY A 205 3.17 22.44 20.43
N PRO A 206 3.22 22.47 21.78
CA PRO A 206 2.87 23.65 22.56
C PRO A 206 3.78 24.87 22.31
N GLY A 207 5.00 24.65 21.80
CA GLY A 207 5.96 25.71 21.50
C GLY A 207 5.65 26.52 20.25
N GLY A 208 4.70 26.09 19.44
CA GLY A 208 4.35 26.73 18.17
C GLY A 208 5.37 26.49 17.05
N ALA A 209 5.09 27.05 15.89
CA ALA A 209 5.94 26.92 14.71
C ALA A 209 7.34 27.54 14.94
N PRO A 210 8.39 26.97 14.33
CA PRO A 210 9.72 27.56 14.32
C PRO A 210 9.67 29.00 13.79
N LEU A 211 10.59 29.83 14.26
CA LEU A 211 10.74 31.19 13.72
C LEU A 211 11.16 31.14 12.25
N GLY A 212 10.40 31.76 11.37
CA GLY A 212 10.64 31.83 9.92
C GLY A 212 9.47 31.30 9.11
N ALA A 213 9.62 31.28 7.78
CA ALA A 213 8.60 30.78 6.88
C ALA A 213 8.47 29.26 7.03
N SER A 214 7.28 28.78 7.32
CA SER A 214 6.96 27.36 7.36
C SER A 214 6.74 26.82 5.94
N PRO A 215 7.23 25.63 5.61
CA PRO A 215 6.89 24.98 4.34
C PRO A 215 5.38 24.75 4.13
N PHE A 216 4.59 24.85 5.19
CA PHE A 216 3.13 24.77 5.16
C PHE A 216 2.43 26.12 4.89
N ASP A 217 3.18 27.24 4.75
CA ASP A 217 2.61 28.56 4.49
C ASP A 217 2.42 28.84 3.00
N GLU A 218 3.19 28.15 2.15
CA GLU A 218 3.02 28.20 0.70
C GLU A 218 1.83 27.34 0.26
N PRO A 219 1.03 27.77 -0.73
CA PRO A 219 -0.11 27.00 -1.18
C PRO A 219 0.32 25.72 -1.91
N THR A 220 -0.51 24.68 -1.87
CA THR A 220 -0.33 23.49 -2.70
C THR A 220 -0.31 23.85 -4.18
N THR A 221 0.65 23.32 -4.90
CA THR A 221 0.79 23.49 -6.36
C THR A 221 0.92 22.12 -7.05
N VAL A 222 0.53 22.08 -8.33
CA VAL A 222 0.70 20.92 -9.22
C VAL A 222 1.46 21.41 -10.45
N ARG A 223 2.59 20.80 -10.74
CA ARG A 223 3.51 21.20 -11.81
C ARG A 223 4.05 19.99 -12.57
N PRO A 224 4.65 20.19 -13.76
CA PRO A 224 5.44 19.15 -14.43
C PRO A 224 6.43 18.50 -13.45
N GLY A 225 6.50 17.18 -13.50
CA GLY A 225 7.46 16.42 -12.72
C GLY A 225 8.88 16.46 -13.30
N ASP A 226 9.72 15.65 -12.72
CA ASP A 226 11.12 15.46 -13.13
C ASP A 226 11.31 14.06 -13.75
N GLN A 227 12.55 13.56 -13.73
CA GLN A 227 12.87 12.24 -14.24
C GLN A 227 12.31 11.08 -13.40
N GLU A 228 11.86 11.33 -12.17
CA GLU A 228 11.35 10.30 -11.26
C GLU A 228 9.81 10.20 -11.32
N SER A 229 9.13 11.31 -11.62
CA SER A 229 7.66 11.37 -11.63
C SER A 229 7.13 12.28 -12.72
N LEU A 230 5.91 12.01 -13.20
CA LEU A 230 5.25 12.85 -14.23
C LEU A 230 4.72 14.18 -13.67
N VAL A 231 4.38 14.19 -12.40
CA VAL A 231 3.73 15.34 -11.75
C VAL A 231 4.41 15.57 -10.40
N THR A 232 4.76 16.82 -10.16
CA THR A 232 5.23 17.30 -8.86
C THR A 232 4.11 18.01 -8.13
N ILE A 233 3.71 17.50 -6.97
CA ILE A 233 2.86 18.19 -6.01
C ILE A 233 3.77 18.81 -4.96
N SER A 234 3.58 20.10 -4.66
CA SER A 234 4.38 20.84 -3.67
C SER A 234 3.47 21.57 -2.69
N GLY A 235 4.02 22.05 -1.58
CA GLY A 235 3.27 22.75 -0.53
C GLY A 235 2.71 21.82 0.55
N PRO A 236 1.67 22.23 1.27
CA PRO A 236 1.17 21.55 2.46
C PRO A 236 0.87 20.07 2.26
N ILE A 237 0.24 19.68 1.14
CA ILE A 237 -0.11 18.26 0.88
C ILE A 237 1.14 17.39 0.72
N TYR A 238 2.17 17.89 0.04
CA TYR A 238 3.44 17.14 -0.10
C TYR A 238 4.15 16.95 1.25
N PHE A 239 4.24 18.03 2.05
CA PHE A 239 4.89 17.94 3.35
C PHE A 239 4.08 17.09 4.34
N ALA A 240 2.76 17.12 4.23
CA ALA A 240 1.87 16.28 5.02
C ALA A 240 2.06 14.80 4.69
N GLU A 241 2.19 14.45 3.42
CA GLU A 241 2.52 13.08 2.99
C GLU A 241 3.84 12.61 3.62
N GLN A 242 4.92 13.42 3.53
CA GLN A 242 6.24 13.07 4.08
C GLN A 242 6.21 12.88 5.60
N CYS A 243 5.50 13.74 6.33
CA CYS A 243 5.39 13.64 7.79
C CYS A 243 4.54 12.44 8.20
N THR A 244 3.41 12.23 7.54
CA THR A 244 2.51 11.11 7.83
C THR A 244 3.20 9.77 7.53
N GLU A 245 3.91 9.66 6.40
CA GLU A 245 4.73 8.48 6.11
C GLU A 245 5.74 8.20 7.24
N SER A 246 6.40 9.24 7.77
CA SER A 246 7.34 9.08 8.90
C SER A 246 6.63 8.52 10.13
N PHE A 247 5.46 9.02 10.50
CA PHE A 247 4.69 8.52 11.64
C PHE A 247 4.20 7.09 11.44
N VAL A 248 3.78 6.73 10.22
CA VAL A 248 3.44 5.33 9.87
C VAL A 248 4.63 4.42 10.05
N LEU A 249 5.82 4.84 9.61
CA LEU A 249 7.04 4.05 9.74
C LEU A 249 7.47 3.90 11.21
N GLU A 250 7.42 4.99 12.00
CA GLU A 250 7.71 4.97 13.45
C GLU A 250 6.77 4.01 14.18
N TYR A 251 5.46 4.09 13.92
CA TYR A 251 4.46 3.20 14.52
C TYR A 251 4.66 1.75 14.11
N ALA A 252 4.86 1.48 12.81
CA ALA A 252 5.02 0.14 12.27
C ALA A 252 6.35 -0.51 12.70
N ASP A 253 7.39 0.29 12.93
CA ASP A 253 8.66 -0.18 13.48
C ASP A 253 8.54 -0.55 14.98
N GLY A 254 7.42 -0.19 15.62
CA GLY A 254 7.16 -0.48 17.02
C GLY A 254 7.91 0.45 17.96
N MET A 255 8.20 1.67 17.55
CA MET A 255 8.78 2.67 18.43
C MET A 255 7.87 2.90 19.65
N PRO A 256 8.42 3.24 20.82
CA PRO A 256 7.62 3.64 21.98
C PRO A 256 6.60 4.72 21.60
N ALA A 257 5.40 4.65 22.16
CA ALA A 257 4.36 5.64 21.88
C ALA A 257 4.80 7.09 22.19
N SER A 258 5.76 7.29 23.11
CA SER A 258 6.38 8.58 23.38
C SER A 258 7.19 9.16 22.21
N ASP A 259 7.60 8.32 21.28
CA ASP A 259 8.49 8.68 20.17
C ASP A 259 7.69 8.87 18.88
N VAL A 260 6.58 8.14 18.69
CA VAL A 260 5.71 8.31 17.52
C VAL A 260 5.10 9.72 17.51
N GLY A 261 5.55 10.55 16.57
CA GLY A 261 5.16 11.96 16.53
C GLY A 261 5.38 12.68 17.88
N TRP A 262 6.44 12.35 18.58
CA TRP A 262 6.79 12.89 19.93
C TRP A 262 5.71 12.64 20.98
N GLY A 263 5.04 11.49 20.92
CA GLY A 263 3.95 11.11 21.81
C GLY A 263 2.61 11.84 21.54
N ARG A 264 2.48 12.49 20.40
CA ARG A 264 1.28 13.23 19.99
C ARG A 264 0.48 12.53 18.88
N VAL A 265 0.96 11.38 18.40
CA VAL A 265 0.28 10.57 17.38
C VAL A 265 -0.18 9.27 18.02
N ASP A 266 -1.49 9.17 18.28
CA ASP A 266 -2.16 7.92 18.62
C ASP A 266 -2.75 7.26 17.35
N GLU A 267 -3.39 6.09 17.52
CA GLU A 267 -4.00 5.35 16.39
C GLU A 267 -5.05 6.17 15.64
N ARG A 268 -5.81 7.02 16.36
CA ARG A 268 -6.82 7.89 15.76
C ARG A 268 -6.16 8.98 14.91
N ALA A 269 -5.21 9.71 15.50
CA ALA A 269 -4.46 10.75 14.80
C ALA A 269 -3.76 10.17 13.56
N LEU A 270 -3.14 8.98 13.68
CA LEU A 270 -2.51 8.30 12.55
C LEU A 270 -3.52 7.99 11.44
N THR A 271 -4.69 7.45 11.79
CA THR A 271 -5.76 7.18 10.82
C THR A 271 -6.26 8.44 10.14
N ASP A 272 -6.49 9.52 10.88
CA ASP A 272 -6.96 10.80 10.34
C ASP A 272 -5.91 11.45 9.41
N LEU A 273 -4.62 11.37 9.77
CA LEU A 273 -3.51 11.89 8.95
C LEU A 273 -3.22 11.06 7.71
N LEU A 274 -3.47 9.74 7.75
CA LEU A 274 -3.33 8.88 6.56
C LEU A 274 -4.18 9.38 5.38
N ALA A 275 -5.26 10.11 5.61
CA ALA A 275 -6.01 10.76 4.54
C ALA A 275 -5.17 11.71 3.68
N LEU A 276 -4.14 12.35 4.25
CA LEU A 276 -3.22 13.24 3.53
C LEU A 276 -2.19 12.46 2.70
N HIS A 277 -1.68 11.36 3.24
CA HIS A 277 -0.79 10.44 2.54
C HIS A 277 -1.50 9.80 1.33
N GLU A 278 -2.69 9.22 1.56
CA GLU A 278 -3.46 8.57 0.50
C GLU A 278 -3.93 9.58 -0.56
N LEU A 279 -4.29 10.82 -0.18
CA LEU A 279 -4.62 11.88 -1.12
C LEU A 279 -3.47 12.17 -2.09
N PHE A 280 -2.23 12.25 -1.58
CA PHE A 280 -1.05 12.51 -2.42
C PHE A 280 -0.90 11.41 -3.47
N PHE A 281 -0.94 10.15 -3.06
CA PHE A 281 -0.83 9.01 -3.99
C PHE A 281 -2.03 8.90 -4.94
N ASP A 282 -3.24 9.17 -4.44
CA ASP A 282 -4.45 9.16 -5.28
C ASP A 282 -4.37 10.20 -6.41
N LEU A 283 -3.79 11.36 -6.15
CA LEU A 283 -3.59 12.40 -7.15
C LEU A 283 -2.40 12.12 -8.05
N ALA A 284 -1.21 11.88 -7.48
CA ALA A 284 0.05 11.79 -8.22
C ALA A 284 0.19 10.47 -8.99
N GLN A 285 -0.31 9.35 -8.43
CA GLN A 285 -0.03 8.02 -8.93
C GLN A 285 -1.29 7.27 -9.44
N ARG A 286 -2.46 7.50 -8.82
CA ARG A 286 -3.70 6.81 -9.18
C ARG A 286 -4.57 7.57 -10.18
N THR A 287 -4.29 8.84 -10.47
CA THR A 287 -4.93 9.56 -11.58
C THR A 287 -4.65 8.79 -12.88
N TYR A 288 -5.70 8.53 -13.69
CA TYR A 288 -5.66 7.55 -14.78
C TYR A 288 -4.44 7.69 -15.71
N TYR A 289 -4.11 8.89 -16.18
CA TYR A 289 -2.99 9.04 -17.10
C TYR A 289 -1.61 8.84 -16.43
N PRO A 290 -1.29 9.42 -15.26
CA PRO A 290 -0.12 9.02 -14.47
C PRO A 290 -0.07 7.51 -14.18
N ALA A 291 -1.19 6.91 -13.76
CA ALA A 291 -1.29 5.47 -13.52
C ALA A 291 -1.01 4.64 -14.77
N GLN A 292 -1.52 5.07 -15.93
CA GLN A 292 -1.27 4.43 -17.21
C GLN A 292 0.22 4.44 -17.55
N VAL A 293 0.89 5.58 -17.43
CA VAL A 293 2.32 5.68 -17.74
C VAL A 293 3.17 4.91 -16.73
N GLY A 294 2.87 5.06 -15.42
CA GLY A 294 3.64 4.42 -14.35
C GLY A 294 3.37 2.92 -14.21
N GLY A 295 2.18 2.46 -14.61
CA GLY A 295 1.73 1.09 -14.34
C GLY A 295 1.65 0.17 -15.56
N SER A 296 1.56 0.68 -16.80
CA SER A 296 1.28 -0.18 -17.98
C SER A 296 2.35 -1.21 -18.24
N ASN A 297 3.63 -0.84 -18.08
CA ASN A 297 4.72 -1.79 -18.32
C ASN A 297 4.66 -2.95 -17.33
N LEU A 298 4.52 -2.66 -16.04
CA LEU A 298 4.39 -3.68 -14.99
C LEU A 298 3.11 -4.51 -15.17
N ALA A 299 1.98 -3.87 -15.50
CA ALA A 299 0.72 -4.56 -15.77
C ALA A 299 0.80 -5.51 -16.98
N SER A 300 1.50 -5.11 -18.04
CA SER A 300 1.75 -5.97 -19.20
C SER A 300 2.51 -7.24 -18.80
N HIS A 301 3.60 -7.07 -18.07
CA HIS A 301 4.40 -8.20 -17.56
C HIS A 301 3.60 -9.12 -16.62
N ILE A 302 2.70 -8.58 -15.79
CA ILE A 302 1.77 -9.36 -14.95
C ILE A 302 0.82 -10.17 -15.86
N ILE A 303 0.23 -9.55 -16.87
CA ILE A 303 -0.69 -10.22 -17.82
C ILE A 303 0.04 -11.32 -18.58
N ASP A 304 1.22 -11.04 -19.14
CA ASP A 304 2.03 -12.02 -19.87
C ASP A 304 2.40 -13.22 -18.98
N THR A 305 2.64 -12.98 -17.68
CA THR A 305 2.94 -14.04 -16.69
C THR A 305 1.72 -14.90 -16.40
N LEU A 306 0.53 -14.29 -16.29
CA LEU A 306 -0.75 -15.02 -16.14
C LEU A 306 -1.04 -15.85 -17.41
N GLU A 307 -0.80 -15.29 -18.60
CA GLU A 307 -0.96 -15.98 -19.88
C GLU A 307 0.01 -17.16 -20.00
N GLN A 308 1.28 -16.97 -19.63
CA GLN A 308 2.28 -18.05 -19.56
C GLN A 308 1.80 -19.24 -18.74
N ALA A 309 1.24 -18.97 -17.55
CA ALA A 309 0.72 -20.01 -16.67
C ALA A 309 -0.53 -20.68 -17.22
N ALA A 310 -1.43 -19.92 -17.87
CA ALA A 310 -2.63 -20.46 -18.50
C ALA A 310 -2.30 -21.37 -19.70
N LEU A 311 -1.31 -21.00 -20.49
CA LEU A 311 -0.89 -21.74 -21.67
C LEU A 311 0.09 -22.92 -21.35
N GLY A 312 0.76 -22.88 -20.20
CA GLY A 312 1.78 -23.85 -19.81
C GLY A 312 3.05 -23.82 -20.69
N GLN A 313 3.32 -22.70 -21.34
CA GLN A 313 4.47 -22.50 -22.24
C GLN A 313 5.01 -21.07 -22.11
N PRO A 314 6.30 -20.82 -22.44
CA PRO A 314 6.89 -19.49 -22.34
C PRO A 314 6.15 -18.44 -23.17
N VAL A 315 5.88 -17.29 -22.57
CA VAL A 315 5.29 -16.11 -23.22
C VAL A 315 6.30 -14.95 -23.16
N PRO A 316 6.60 -14.27 -24.28
CA PRO A 316 7.45 -13.09 -24.27
C PRO A 316 6.89 -12.02 -23.31
N GLY A 317 7.74 -11.46 -22.47
CA GLY A 317 7.33 -10.48 -21.46
C GLY A 317 6.92 -11.08 -20.12
N ALA A 318 6.69 -12.38 -20.00
CA ALA A 318 6.41 -13.01 -18.72
C ALA A 318 7.60 -12.86 -17.75
N VAL A 319 7.31 -12.69 -16.46
CA VAL A 319 8.30 -12.63 -15.39
C VAL A 319 8.55 -14.04 -14.85
N GLY A 320 9.80 -14.47 -14.94
CA GLY A 320 10.22 -15.81 -14.53
C GLY A 320 9.99 -16.88 -15.60
N PRO A 321 10.56 -18.09 -15.39
CA PRO A 321 10.36 -19.23 -16.28
C PRO A 321 8.90 -19.74 -16.22
N SER A 322 8.53 -20.63 -17.15
CA SER A 322 7.23 -21.27 -17.09
C SER A 322 7.23 -22.42 -16.10
N GLY A 323 6.12 -22.59 -15.37
CA GLY A 323 5.94 -23.66 -14.38
C GLY A 323 5.95 -23.19 -12.92
N GLU A 324 6.19 -21.89 -12.69
CA GLU A 324 6.02 -21.30 -11.37
C GLU A 324 4.57 -21.37 -10.91
N ARG A 325 4.43 -21.47 -9.59
CA ARG A 325 3.13 -21.41 -8.89
C ARG A 325 2.96 -20.11 -8.12
N VAL A 326 4.07 -19.46 -7.79
CA VAL A 326 4.08 -18.15 -7.12
C VAL A 326 5.15 -17.26 -7.75
N VAL A 327 4.77 -16.06 -8.15
CA VAL A 327 5.69 -14.99 -8.58
C VAL A 327 5.55 -13.83 -7.59
N VAL A 328 6.68 -13.40 -7.03
CA VAL A 328 6.74 -12.26 -6.12
C VAL A 328 7.41 -11.09 -6.82
N LEU A 329 6.69 -9.98 -6.95
CA LEU A 329 7.17 -8.72 -7.50
C LEU A 329 7.31 -7.72 -6.36
N VAL A 330 8.53 -7.39 -5.98
CA VAL A 330 8.78 -6.50 -4.83
C VAL A 330 9.15 -5.11 -5.33
N GLY A 331 8.24 -4.18 -5.16
CA GLY A 331 8.40 -2.78 -5.54
C GLY A 331 8.07 -1.82 -4.39
N HIS A 332 7.38 -0.75 -4.76
CA HIS A 332 7.08 0.41 -3.94
C HIS A 332 5.58 0.67 -3.86
N ASP A 333 5.18 1.57 -2.97
CA ASP A 333 3.84 2.15 -2.91
C ASP A 333 3.36 2.67 -4.28
N THR A 334 4.24 3.37 -5.01
CA THR A 334 3.98 3.88 -6.37
C THR A 334 3.56 2.78 -7.35
N ASN A 335 4.16 1.59 -7.28
CA ASN A 335 3.81 0.47 -8.17
C ASN A 335 2.41 -0.07 -7.88
N ILE A 336 2.06 -0.24 -6.59
CA ILE A 336 0.72 -0.64 -6.16
C ILE A 336 -0.31 0.44 -6.55
N ALA A 337 0.00 1.71 -6.30
CA ALA A 337 -0.86 2.83 -6.63
C ALA A 337 -1.11 2.92 -8.15
N ASN A 338 -0.06 2.82 -8.96
CA ASN A 338 -0.16 2.90 -10.42
C ASN A 338 -0.97 1.73 -11.00
N VAL A 339 -0.68 0.50 -10.62
CA VAL A 339 -1.42 -0.68 -11.08
C VAL A 339 -2.88 -0.62 -10.61
N GLY A 340 -3.11 -0.27 -9.33
CA GLY A 340 -4.46 -0.08 -8.81
C GLY A 340 -5.24 1.02 -9.52
N GLY A 341 -4.60 2.17 -9.80
CA GLY A 341 -5.19 3.27 -10.57
C GLY A 341 -5.48 2.91 -12.03
N LEU A 342 -4.58 2.18 -12.68
CA LEU A 342 -4.73 1.72 -14.07
C LEU A 342 -5.93 0.79 -14.24
N PHE A 343 -6.10 -0.16 -13.33
CA PHE A 343 -7.22 -1.12 -13.35
C PHE A 343 -8.49 -0.60 -12.66
N GLY A 344 -8.50 0.61 -12.11
CA GLY A 344 -9.63 1.17 -11.36
C GLY A 344 -9.96 0.40 -10.08
N MET A 345 -9.00 -0.35 -9.53
CA MET A 345 -9.16 -1.11 -8.30
C MET A 345 -9.21 -0.18 -7.09
N ASN A 346 -10.11 -0.46 -6.17
CA ASN A 346 -10.17 0.21 -4.88
C ASN A 346 -10.30 -0.84 -3.78
N TRP A 347 -9.64 -0.58 -2.67
CA TRP A 347 -9.67 -1.47 -1.50
C TRP A 347 -9.84 -0.69 -0.21
N MET A 348 -10.34 -1.38 0.81
CA MET A 348 -10.53 -0.86 2.15
C MET A 348 -10.01 -1.90 3.15
N ILE A 349 -9.13 -1.48 4.02
CA ILE A 349 -8.69 -2.28 5.16
C ILE A 349 -9.37 -1.70 6.41
N PRO A 350 -10.01 -2.51 7.27
CA PRO A 350 -10.65 -2.00 8.47
C PRO A 350 -9.68 -1.16 9.32
N GLY A 351 -10.12 0.03 9.74
CA GLY A 351 -9.31 0.95 10.54
C GLY A 351 -8.35 1.83 9.74
N THR A 352 -8.39 1.78 8.40
CA THR A 352 -7.56 2.65 7.53
C THR A 352 -8.41 3.49 6.59
N GLN A 353 -7.78 4.41 5.87
CA GLN A 353 -8.39 5.15 4.76
C GLN A 353 -8.59 4.23 3.53
N ALA A 354 -9.30 4.73 2.50
CA ALA A 354 -9.42 4.02 1.23
C ALA A 354 -8.06 3.92 0.51
N ASN A 355 -7.78 2.76 -0.08
CA ASN A 355 -6.56 2.48 -0.85
C ASN A 355 -5.25 2.64 -0.07
N PRO A 356 -5.13 2.14 1.17
CA PRO A 356 -3.93 2.32 1.97
C PRO A 356 -2.73 1.63 1.32
N LEU A 357 -1.58 2.31 1.38
CA LEU A 357 -0.32 1.85 0.81
C LEU A 357 0.70 1.52 1.92
N VAL A 358 0.29 0.71 2.88
CA VAL A 358 1.11 0.37 4.05
C VAL A 358 2.36 -0.45 3.68
N PRO A 359 3.47 -0.35 4.45
CA PRO A 359 4.64 -1.21 4.24
C PRO A 359 4.28 -2.70 4.27
N GLY A 360 4.77 -3.47 3.28
CA GLY A 360 4.42 -4.88 3.11
C GLY A 360 3.04 -5.13 2.51
N GLY A 361 2.22 -4.08 2.28
CA GLY A 361 0.94 -4.21 1.57
C GLY A 361 1.12 -4.75 0.16
N ALA A 362 0.12 -5.49 -0.35
CA ALA A 362 0.22 -6.13 -1.67
C ALA A 362 -1.09 -6.17 -2.43
N LEU A 363 -0.99 -6.18 -3.76
CA LEU A 363 -2.03 -6.67 -4.67
C LEU A 363 -1.66 -8.10 -5.05
N VAL A 364 -2.60 -9.01 -4.95
CA VAL A 364 -2.40 -10.43 -5.31
C VAL A 364 -3.31 -10.76 -6.49
N PHE A 365 -2.73 -11.28 -7.55
CA PHE A 365 -3.45 -11.74 -8.75
C PHE A 365 -3.40 -13.26 -8.76
N GLU A 366 -4.55 -13.91 -8.59
CA GLU A 366 -4.67 -15.35 -8.56
C GLU A 366 -5.31 -15.84 -9.87
N LEU A 367 -4.59 -16.65 -10.64
CA LEU A 367 -5.10 -17.34 -11.82
C LEU A 367 -5.71 -18.68 -11.43
N TRP A 368 -7.01 -18.83 -11.61
CA TRP A 368 -7.75 -20.04 -11.32
C TRP A 368 -8.21 -20.72 -12.60
N LYS A 369 -8.04 -22.04 -12.69
CA LYS A 369 -8.63 -22.91 -13.71
C LYS A 369 -9.97 -23.41 -13.21
N ARG A 370 -11.03 -23.29 -14.03
CA ARG A 370 -12.37 -23.77 -13.67
C ARG A 370 -12.45 -25.28 -13.68
N GLY A 371 -13.01 -25.85 -12.63
CA GLY A 371 -13.27 -27.29 -12.55
C GLY A 371 -14.32 -27.71 -13.61
N GLY A 372 -14.02 -28.80 -14.29
CA GLY A 372 -14.95 -29.36 -15.30
C GLY A 372 -14.96 -28.67 -16.66
N GLU A 373 -14.25 -27.57 -16.86
CA GLU A 373 -14.13 -26.86 -18.14
C GLU A 373 -12.71 -26.93 -18.68
N GLN A 374 -12.55 -27.37 -19.92
CA GLN A 374 -11.24 -27.35 -20.59
C GLN A 374 -10.87 -25.91 -20.94
N ASN A 375 -9.62 -25.50 -20.58
CA ASN A 375 -9.04 -24.21 -20.92
C ASN A 375 -9.88 -22.98 -20.50
N SER A 376 -10.63 -23.08 -19.41
CA SER A 376 -11.37 -21.96 -18.81
C SER A 376 -10.65 -21.46 -17.57
N PHE A 377 -10.22 -20.19 -17.60
CA PHE A 377 -9.48 -19.53 -16.53
C PHE A 377 -10.15 -18.23 -16.13
N TYR A 378 -9.89 -17.81 -14.91
CA TYR A 378 -10.28 -16.47 -14.42
C TYR A 378 -9.23 -15.95 -13.43
N VAL A 379 -9.18 -14.63 -13.27
CA VAL A 379 -8.28 -13.95 -12.33
C VAL A 379 -9.10 -13.35 -11.18
N ARG A 380 -8.56 -13.51 -9.98
CA ARG A 380 -9.10 -12.89 -8.76
C ARG A 380 -8.09 -11.97 -8.15
#